data_c07d67cdeeef041147c0ae7762102605
#
_entry.id   c07d67cdeeef041147c0ae7762102605
#
_cell.length_a   1.000
_cell.length_b   1.000
_cell.length_c   1.000
_cell.angle_alpha   90.00
_cell.angle_beta   90.00
_cell.angle_gamma   90.00
#
_symmetry.space_group_name_H-M   'P 1'
#
loop_
_entity.id
_entity.type
_entity.pdbx_description
1 polymer ?
#
loop_
_entity_poly.entity_id
_entity_poly.type
_entity_poly.pdbx_seq_one_letter_code
_entity_poly.pdbx_strand_id
1 'polypeptide(L)'
;KNLSIENITRACKGTFRGDESILSQEVSGVVIDSRKVQPGYLFVAIDGERVNAHKFIPDTVKAGAMCVVSHEDLGETDFPYILVESTGQALLDIAKLYRDSFDMKVVGITGSVGKTSTKEMIASVLAQKYHVHKTLGNFNNEWGLPITIFDMPEDTEVAVLEMGVNHFGEMRRLSSVSSPDICVITNIGIAHLEFFKTREGILQEKSQMIQDMKNGGSIILNGDDDLLCKMSPVKGVA
;
A
#
# COMPACT_ATOMS: atom_id res chain seq x y z
N LYS A 1 14.47 -5.50 8.42
CA LYS A 1 13.16 -5.12 7.80
C LYS A 1 12.35 -4.13 8.63
N ASN A 2 12.75 -3.87 9.87
CA ASN A 2 12.02 -3.00 10.81
C ASN A 2 10.58 -3.48 11.14
N LEU A 3 10.28 -4.75 10.90
CA LEU A 3 8.98 -5.37 11.14
C LEU A 3 8.97 -6.21 12.42
N SER A 4 9.55 -5.70 13.53
CA SER A 4 9.35 -6.32 14.83
C SER A 4 7.88 -6.16 15.28
N ILE A 5 7.40 -7.10 16.09
CA ILE A 5 6.03 -7.06 16.63
C ILE A 5 5.78 -5.73 17.38
N GLU A 6 6.77 -5.21 18.11
CA GLU A 6 6.68 -3.92 18.78
C GLU A 6 6.51 -2.76 17.79
N ASN A 7 7.32 -2.70 16.72
CA ASN A 7 7.24 -1.66 15.71
C ASN A 7 5.92 -1.70 14.96
N ILE A 8 5.45 -2.91 14.63
CA ILE A 8 4.15 -3.14 13.99
C ILE A 8 3.03 -2.64 14.91
N THR A 9 3.03 -3.06 16.18
CA THR A 9 2.02 -2.64 17.17
C THR A 9 1.95 -1.13 17.29
N ARG A 10 3.10 -0.47 17.35
CA ARG A 10 3.18 1.00 17.43
C ARG A 10 2.71 1.66 16.14
N ALA A 11 3.10 1.14 14.97
CA ALA A 11 2.73 1.72 13.67
C ALA A 11 1.22 1.71 13.45
N CYS A 12 0.54 0.59 13.73
CA CYS A 12 -0.92 0.48 13.60
C CYS A 12 -1.69 0.96 14.84
N LYS A 13 -1.01 1.56 15.82
CA LYS A 13 -1.62 2.06 17.08
C LYS A 13 -2.45 1.00 17.80
N GLY A 14 -2.01 -0.26 17.69
CA GLY A 14 -2.69 -1.40 18.25
C GLY A 14 -2.34 -1.66 19.72
N THR A 15 -3.03 -2.62 20.28
CA THR A 15 -2.73 -3.18 21.63
C THR A 15 -2.26 -4.61 21.44
N PHE A 16 -1.04 -4.90 21.83
CA PHE A 16 -0.51 -6.25 21.80
C PHE A 16 -1.14 -7.11 22.91
N ARG A 17 -1.45 -8.35 22.59
CA ARG A 17 -1.97 -9.39 23.48
C ARG A 17 -1.16 -10.66 23.26
N GLY A 18 -0.50 -11.15 24.31
CA GLY A 18 0.31 -12.37 24.26
C GLY A 18 1.58 -12.25 25.09
N ASP A 19 2.53 -13.15 24.82
CA ASP A 19 3.83 -13.17 25.49
C ASP A 19 4.74 -12.03 24.96
N GLU A 20 5.07 -11.07 25.84
CA GLU A 20 5.91 -9.92 25.50
C GLU A 20 7.33 -10.29 25.07
N SER A 21 7.79 -11.52 25.32
CA SER A 21 9.12 -11.99 24.89
C SER A 21 9.31 -11.98 23.38
N ILE A 22 8.23 -11.96 22.58
CA ILE A 22 8.29 -11.90 21.11
C ILE A 22 8.28 -10.49 20.55
N LEU A 23 8.08 -9.43 21.34
CA LEU A 23 7.94 -8.06 20.86
C LEU A 23 9.13 -7.60 20.02
N SER A 24 10.35 -8.04 20.35
CA SER A 24 11.56 -7.71 19.59
C SER A 24 11.77 -8.58 18.34
N GLN A 25 10.98 -9.64 18.17
CA GLN A 25 11.15 -10.55 17.03
C GLN A 25 10.56 -9.93 15.77
N GLU A 26 11.29 -10.05 14.64
CA GLU A 26 10.82 -9.62 13.34
C GLU A 26 9.99 -10.70 12.65
N VAL A 27 8.88 -10.31 12.04
CA VAL A 27 8.10 -11.21 11.19
C VAL A 27 8.82 -11.45 9.86
N SER A 28 8.73 -12.68 9.35
CA SER A 28 9.34 -13.07 8.08
C SER A 28 8.58 -12.56 6.87
N GLY A 29 7.28 -12.27 7.02
CA GLY A 29 6.41 -11.75 5.98
C GLY A 29 5.06 -11.31 6.53
N VAL A 30 4.31 -10.57 5.72
CA VAL A 30 2.96 -10.07 6.05
C VAL A 30 1.99 -10.53 4.96
N VAL A 31 0.89 -11.17 5.34
CA VAL A 31 -0.12 -11.67 4.41
C VAL A 31 -1.53 -11.41 4.90
N ILE A 32 -2.47 -11.30 3.94
CA ILE A 32 -3.92 -11.20 4.16
C ILE A 32 -4.67 -12.45 3.67
N ASP A 33 -4.00 -13.31 2.90
CA ASP A 33 -4.55 -14.58 2.42
C ASP A 33 -4.08 -15.70 3.35
N SER A 34 -5.00 -16.31 4.09
CA SER A 34 -4.72 -17.38 5.05
C SER A 34 -3.98 -18.59 4.45
N ARG A 35 -4.17 -18.84 3.14
CA ARG A 35 -3.53 -19.95 2.41
C ARG A 35 -2.04 -19.71 2.13
N LYS A 36 -1.56 -18.45 2.28
CA LYS A 36 -0.18 -18.03 2.05
C LYS A 36 0.63 -17.91 3.33
N VAL A 37 0.02 -18.17 4.48
CA VAL A 37 0.72 -18.12 5.77
C VAL A 37 1.82 -19.16 5.81
N GLN A 38 2.98 -18.73 6.28
CA GLN A 38 4.15 -19.59 6.55
C GLN A 38 4.64 -19.33 7.98
N PRO A 39 5.45 -20.23 8.55
CA PRO A 39 6.04 -20.02 9.88
C PRO A 39 6.75 -18.67 9.98
N GLY A 40 6.45 -17.92 11.04
CA GLY A 40 7.02 -16.60 11.28
C GLY A 40 6.29 -15.43 10.59
N TYR A 41 5.20 -15.67 9.88
CA TYR A 41 4.43 -14.61 9.21
C TYR A 41 3.48 -13.89 10.16
N LEU A 42 3.21 -12.63 9.84
CA LEU A 42 2.07 -11.87 10.36
C LEU A 42 0.86 -12.09 9.45
N PHE A 43 -0.24 -12.52 10.04
CA PHE A 43 -1.52 -12.58 9.34
C PHE A 43 -2.38 -11.39 9.70
N VAL A 44 -2.82 -10.60 8.71
CA VAL A 44 -3.75 -9.49 8.92
C VAL A 44 -5.15 -9.96 8.53
N ALA A 45 -6.03 -10.10 9.52
CA ALA A 45 -7.39 -10.61 9.34
C ALA A 45 -8.31 -9.51 8.81
N ILE A 46 -8.31 -9.32 7.48
CA ILE A 46 -9.13 -8.31 6.83
C ILE A 46 -10.62 -8.69 6.89
N ASP A 47 -11.44 -7.75 7.29
CA ASP A 47 -12.89 -7.84 7.13
C ASP A 47 -13.26 -7.26 5.76
N GLY A 48 -13.43 -8.14 4.79
CA GLY A 48 -13.78 -7.78 3.42
C GLY A 48 -15.28 -7.91 3.15
N GLU A 49 -15.78 -7.21 2.14
CA GLU A 49 -17.20 -7.20 1.76
C GLU A 49 -17.82 -8.60 1.57
N ARG A 50 -17.03 -9.57 1.12
CA ARG A 50 -17.50 -10.94 0.81
C ARG A 50 -17.10 -11.96 1.87
N VAL A 51 -16.01 -11.72 2.56
CA VAL A 51 -15.41 -12.71 3.47
C VAL A 51 -14.75 -11.99 4.64
N ASN A 52 -15.20 -12.27 5.85
CA ASN A 52 -14.49 -11.91 7.06
C ASN A 52 -13.35 -12.93 7.29
N ALA A 53 -12.10 -12.46 7.24
CA ALA A 53 -10.92 -13.30 7.36
C ALA A 53 -10.65 -13.76 8.80
N HIS A 54 -11.32 -13.21 9.82
CA HIS A 54 -11.18 -13.64 11.22
C HIS A 54 -11.51 -15.13 11.41
N LYS A 55 -12.44 -15.66 10.62
CA LYS A 55 -12.78 -17.11 10.67
C LYS A 55 -11.62 -18.04 10.31
N PHE A 56 -10.58 -17.52 9.65
CA PHE A 56 -9.40 -18.31 9.27
C PHE A 56 -8.25 -18.21 10.27
N ILE A 57 -8.38 -17.40 11.33
CA ILE A 57 -7.34 -17.23 12.35
C ILE A 57 -6.86 -18.59 12.90
N PRO A 58 -7.75 -19.54 13.29
CA PRO A 58 -7.30 -20.83 13.81
C PRO A 58 -6.42 -21.63 12.82
N ASP A 59 -6.72 -21.54 11.54
CA ASP A 59 -5.93 -22.23 10.50
C ASP A 59 -4.59 -21.55 10.26
N THR A 60 -4.53 -20.20 10.33
CA THR A 60 -3.29 -19.44 10.18
C THR A 60 -2.33 -19.67 11.35
N VAL A 61 -2.86 -19.76 12.57
CA VAL A 61 -2.07 -20.12 13.75
C VAL A 61 -1.48 -21.52 13.63
N LYS A 62 -2.27 -22.51 13.19
CA LYS A 62 -1.79 -23.87 12.90
C LYS A 62 -0.72 -23.91 11.80
N ALA A 63 -0.81 -23.00 10.82
CA ALA A 63 0.18 -22.88 9.75
C ALA A 63 1.47 -22.18 10.21
N GLY A 64 1.52 -21.68 11.45
CA GLY A 64 2.71 -21.10 12.06
C GLY A 64 2.78 -19.58 11.98
N ALA A 65 1.62 -18.88 11.85
CA ALA A 65 1.61 -17.43 11.99
C ALA A 65 2.25 -17.04 13.35
N MET A 66 3.22 -16.13 13.30
CA MET A 66 3.89 -15.62 14.50
C MET A 66 2.96 -14.72 15.32
N CYS A 67 2.12 -13.94 14.63
CA CYS A 67 1.18 -13.03 15.25
C CYS A 67 0.02 -12.77 14.28
N VAL A 68 -1.13 -12.36 14.82
CA VAL A 68 -2.32 -12.00 14.07
C VAL A 68 -2.67 -10.54 14.32
N VAL A 69 -3.14 -9.81 13.32
CA VAL A 69 -3.77 -8.50 13.48
C VAL A 69 -5.28 -8.67 13.36
N SER A 70 -6.01 -8.26 14.38
CA SER A 70 -7.46 -8.40 14.49
C SER A 70 -8.13 -7.10 14.94
N HIS A 71 -9.30 -6.79 14.42
CA HIS A 71 -10.15 -5.72 14.97
C HIS A 71 -11.18 -6.26 16.00
N GLU A 72 -11.30 -7.58 16.07
CA GLU A 72 -12.09 -8.25 17.10
C GLU A 72 -11.20 -8.54 18.33
N ASP A 73 -11.70 -8.27 19.54
CA ASP A 73 -11.02 -8.71 20.76
C ASP A 73 -11.21 -10.22 20.89
N LEU A 74 -10.12 -10.96 20.75
CA LEU A 74 -10.13 -12.43 20.80
C LEU A 74 -10.04 -12.99 22.23
N GLY A 75 -9.98 -12.10 23.23
CA GLY A 75 -9.85 -12.48 24.65
C GLY A 75 -8.50 -13.12 24.98
N GLU A 76 -8.52 -14.09 25.90
CA GLU A 76 -7.33 -14.88 26.22
C GLU A 76 -7.12 -15.97 25.16
N THR A 77 -5.94 -15.95 24.53
CA THR A 77 -5.56 -16.88 23.46
C THR A 77 -4.21 -17.53 23.79
N ASP A 78 -3.97 -18.71 23.21
CA ASP A 78 -2.67 -19.41 23.25
C ASP A 78 -1.69 -18.94 22.16
N PHE A 79 -2.07 -17.92 21.40
CA PHE A 79 -1.27 -17.28 20.35
C PHE A 79 -1.31 -15.75 20.51
N PRO A 80 -0.23 -15.03 20.06
CA PRO A 80 -0.18 -13.59 20.17
C PRO A 80 -1.00 -12.91 19.06
N TYR A 81 -1.66 -11.79 19.40
CA TYR A 81 -2.32 -10.94 18.42
C TYR A 81 -2.20 -9.45 18.76
N ILE A 82 -2.40 -8.62 17.76
CA ILE A 82 -2.47 -7.16 17.89
C ILE A 82 -3.92 -6.74 17.63
N LEU A 83 -4.57 -6.22 18.66
CA LEU A 83 -5.90 -5.63 18.56
C LEU A 83 -5.81 -4.23 18.01
N VAL A 84 -6.53 -3.94 16.93
CA VAL A 84 -6.57 -2.65 16.24
C VAL A 84 -8.01 -2.19 16.02
N GLU A 85 -8.20 -0.89 15.77
CA GLU A 85 -9.52 -0.36 15.42
C GLU A 85 -9.98 -0.83 14.03
N SER A 86 -9.04 -0.91 13.06
CA SER A 86 -9.29 -1.33 11.67
C SER A 86 -8.10 -2.11 11.12
N THR A 87 -8.35 -3.36 10.72
CA THR A 87 -7.31 -4.20 10.08
C THR A 87 -6.90 -3.68 8.71
N GLY A 88 -7.83 -3.01 8.00
CA GLY A 88 -7.51 -2.36 6.73
C GLY A 88 -6.55 -1.18 6.90
N GLN A 89 -6.78 -0.31 7.89
CA GLN A 89 -5.85 0.77 8.20
C GLN A 89 -4.53 0.22 8.72
N ALA A 90 -4.56 -0.79 9.59
CA ALA A 90 -3.35 -1.44 10.10
C ALA A 90 -2.48 -2.01 8.96
N LEU A 91 -3.07 -2.61 7.94
CA LEU A 91 -2.34 -3.09 6.76
C LEU A 91 -1.58 -1.97 6.06
N LEU A 92 -2.22 -0.81 5.87
CA LEU A 92 -1.60 0.37 5.27
C LEU A 92 -0.45 0.93 6.15
N ASP A 93 -0.68 1.01 7.45
CA ASP A 93 0.31 1.51 8.42
C ASP A 93 1.55 0.61 8.49
N ILE A 94 1.37 -0.72 8.46
CA ILE A 94 2.46 -1.70 8.42
C ILE A 94 3.22 -1.60 7.08
N ALA A 95 2.51 -1.46 5.97
CA ALA A 95 3.14 -1.29 4.66
C ALA A 95 3.97 0.01 4.59
N LYS A 96 3.45 1.09 5.18
CA LYS A 96 4.21 2.34 5.31
C LYS A 96 5.45 2.16 6.17
N LEU A 97 5.35 1.51 7.32
CA LEU A 97 6.50 1.20 8.19
C LEU A 97 7.59 0.44 7.42
N TYR A 98 7.19 -0.58 6.65
CA TYR A 98 8.13 -1.36 5.84
C TYR A 98 8.74 -0.53 4.72
N ARG A 99 7.90 0.20 3.96
CA ARG A 99 8.35 1.09 2.88
C ARG A 99 9.35 2.14 3.39
N ASP A 100 9.13 2.73 4.56
CA ASP A 100 9.99 3.77 5.14
C ASP A 100 11.36 3.22 5.58
N SER A 101 11.55 1.90 5.63
CA SER A 101 12.84 1.27 5.89
C SER A 101 13.78 1.22 4.66
N PHE A 102 13.28 1.63 3.48
CA PHE A 102 14.06 1.64 2.23
C PHE A 102 14.50 3.06 1.86
N ASP A 103 15.76 3.20 1.49
CA ASP A 103 16.28 4.41 0.81
C ASP A 103 16.16 4.22 -0.71
N MET A 104 14.95 4.35 -1.22
CA MET A 104 14.65 4.15 -2.64
C MET A 104 13.86 5.32 -3.21
N LYS A 105 13.83 5.40 -4.55
CA LYS A 105 12.94 6.29 -5.30
C LYS A 105 11.62 5.62 -5.62
N VAL A 106 10.53 6.37 -5.52
CA VAL A 106 9.20 5.87 -5.83
C VAL A 106 8.59 6.67 -6.98
N VAL A 107 8.19 5.95 -8.02
CA VAL A 107 7.37 6.45 -9.11
C VAL A 107 5.95 5.98 -8.91
N GLY A 108 5.05 6.89 -8.52
CA GLY A 108 3.63 6.64 -8.39
C GLY A 108 2.92 6.91 -9.72
N ILE A 109 2.06 5.99 -10.15
CA ILE A 109 1.34 6.10 -11.43
C ILE A 109 -0.16 5.94 -11.19
N THR A 110 -0.92 6.92 -11.67
CA THR A 110 -2.39 6.84 -11.72
C THR A 110 -2.95 7.34 -13.06
N GLY A 111 -4.25 7.27 -13.21
CA GLY A 111 -5.00 7.71 -14.39
C GLY A 111 -6.23 6.85 -14.65
N SER A 112 -7.07 7.27 -15.57
CA SER A 112 -8.27 6.50 -15.91
C SER A 112 -7.95 5.28 -16.76
N VAL A 113 -7.06 5.43 -17.75
CA VAL A 113 -6.55 4.35 -18.62
C VAL A 113 -5.04 4.47 -18.79
N GLY A 114 -4.38 3.40 -19.23
CA GLY A 114 -2.95 3.40 -19.56
C GLY A 114 -1.99 3.25 -18.38
N LYS A 115 -2.47 3.17 -17.14
CA LYS A 115 -1.63 3.01 -15.94
C LYS A 115 -0.66 1.84 -16.04
N THR A 116 -1.17 0.66 -16.33
CA THR A 116 -0.38 -0.59 -16.39
C THR A 116 0.64 -0.54 -17.53
N SER A 117 0.25 -0.07 -18.71
CA SER A 117 1.19 0.07 -19.85
C SER A 117 2.31 1.05 -19.51
N THR A 118 1.98 2.22 -18.95
CA THR A 118 2.96 3.23 -18.52
C THR A 118 3.88 2.68 -17.43
N LYS A 119 3.35 1.96 -16.44
CA LYS A 119 4.12 1.27 -15.39
C LYS A 119 5.14 0.30 -16.01
N GLU A 120 4.69 -0.56 -16.93
CA GLU A 120 5.56 -1.54 -17.58
C GLU A 120 6.69 -0.87 -18.40
N MET A 121 6.37 0.19 -19.14
CA MET A 121 7.36 0.93 -19.90
C MET A 121 8.39 1.61 -19.00
N ILE A 122 7.93 2.33 -17.97
CA ILE A 122 8.84 3.01 -17.02
C ILE A 122 9.73 1.98 -16.30
N ALA A 123 9.14 0.90 -15.79
CA ALA A 123 9.90 -0.14 -15.10
C ALA A 123 10.93 -0.81 -16.02
N SER A 124 10.58 -1.09 -17.28
CA SER A 124 11.47 -1.70 -18.25
C SER A 124 12.68 -0.82 -18.58
N VAL A 125 12.48 0.50 -18.72
CA VAL A 125 13.57 1.45 -18.96
C VAL A 125 14.47 1.58 -17.74
N LEU A 126 13.89 1.77 -16.55
CA LEU A 126 14.65 1.92 -15.30
C LEU A 126 15.44 0.66 -14.95
N ALA A 127 14.92 -0.53 -15.24
CA ALA A 127 15.58 -1.81 -14.98
C ALA A 127 16.88 -2.01 -15.80
N GLN A 128 17.16 -1.15 -16.79
CA GLN A 128 18.45 -1.18 -17.49
C GLN A 128 19.61 -0.70 -16.61
N LYS A 129 19.29 -0.02 -15.49
CA LYS A 129 20.31 0.58 -14.62
C LYS A 129 20.08 0.31 -13.14
N TYR A 130 18.84 0.13 -12.69
CA TYR A 130 18.45 0.05 -11.29
C TYR A 130 17.80 -1.29 -10.97
N HIS A 131 17.87 -1.70 -9.71
CA HIS A 131 17.04 -2.78 -9.19
C HIS A 131 15.61 -2.26 -8.99
N VAL A 132 14.71 -2.65 -9.89
CA VAL A 132 13.35 -2.13 -9.96
C VAL A 132 12.35 -3.13 -9.42
N HIS A 133 11.57 -2.70 -8.43
CA HIS A 133 10.34 -3.39 -8.02
C HIS A 133 9.13 -2.67 -8.62
N LYS A 134 8.08 -3.40 -9.00
CA LYS A 134 6.86 -2.82 -9.58
C LYS A 134 5.60 -3.55 -9.14
N THR A 135 4.47 -2.83 -9.17
CA THR A 135 3.16 -3.46 -8.99
C THR A 135 2.94 -4.60 -9.99
N LEU A 136 2.66 -5.78 -9.49
CA LEU A 136 2.31 -6.96 -10.30
C LEU A 136 0.80 -7.02 -10.53
N GLY A 137 0.40 -7.43 -11.74
CA GLY A 137 -1.01 -7.56 -12.09
C GLY A 137 -1.81 -6.29 -11.78
N ASN A 138 -2.89 -6.46 -11.02
CA ASN A 138 -3.80 -5.39 -10.58
C ASN A 138 -3.74 -5.11 -9.06
N PHE A 139 -2.61 -5.40 -8.41
CA PHE A 139 -2.40 -5.11 -6.99
C PHE A 139 -2.17 -3.60 -6.74
N ASN A 140 -3.12 -2.77 -7.17
CA ASN A 140 -3.02 -1.32 -7.24
C ASN A 140 -4.01 -0.57 -6.33
N ASN A 141 -4.78 -1.28 -5.51
CA ASN A 141 -5.75 -0.74 -4.57
C ASN A 141 -5.26 -0.82 -3.11
N GLU A 142 -6.11 -0.48 -2.14
CA GLU A 142 -5.79 -0.47 -0.70
C GLU A 142 -5.36 -1.83 -0.11
N TRP A 143 -5.68 -2.93 -0.77
CA TRP A 143 -5.23 -4.27 -0.39
C TRP A 143 -3.98 -4.70 -1.18
N GLY A 144 -3.94 -4.34 -2.46
CA GLY A 144 -2.90 -4.76 -3.38
C GLY A 144 -1.60 -3.98 -3.23
N LEU A 145 -1.66 -2.66 -3.03
CA LEU A 145 -0.46 -1.83 -2.83
C LEU A 145 0.37 -2.27 -1.62
N PRO A 146 -0.21 -2.52 -0.43
CA PRO A 146 0.52 -3.11 0.70
C PRO A 146 1.23 -4.42 0.36
N ILE A 147 0.55 -5.34 -0.31
CA ILE A 147 1.15 -6.62 -0.71
C ILE A 147 2.33 -6.39 -1.67
N THR A 148 2.17 -5.50 -2.66
CA THR A 148 3.28 -5.10 -3.54
C THR A 148 4.47 -4.59 -2.74
N ILE A 149 4.23 -3.80 -1.69
CA ILE A 149 5.30 -3.24 -0.84
C ILE A 149 5.97 -4.33 0.00
N PHE A 150 5.21 -5.27 0.59
CA PHE A 150 5.81 -6.37 1.37
C PHE A 150 6.63 -7.34 0.53
N ASP A 151 6.31 -7.46 -0.76
CA ASP A 151 7.04 -8.28 -1.72
C ASP A 151 8.32 -7.62 -2.27
N MET A 152 8.64 -6.37 -1.85
CA MET A 152 9.86 -5.68 -2.29
C MET A 152 11.14 -6.36 -1.78
N PRO A 153 12.07 -6.72 -2.69
CA PRO A 153 13.43 -7.11 -2.33
C PRO A 153 14.18 -6.01 -1.56
N GLU A 154 15.08 -6.39 -0.67
CA GLU A 154 15.83 -5.43 0.17
C GLU A 154 16.79 -4.54 -0.64
N ASP A 155 17.20 -4.97 -1.82
CA ASP A 155 18.07 -4.25 -2.74
C ASP A 155 17.32 -3.39 -3.75
N THR A 156 16.00 -3.16 -3.55
CA THR A 156 15.20 -2.31 -4.42
C THR A 156 15.68 -0.85 -4.37
N GLU A 157 16.10 -0.33 -5.52
CA GLU A 157 16.53 1.07 -5.70
C GLU A 157 15.40 1.96 -6.20
N VAL A 158 14.48 1.40 -6.99
CA VAL A 158 13.32 2.13 -7.52
C VAL A 158 12.06 1.25 -7.44
N ALA A 159 11.00 1.81 -6.85
CA ALA A 159 9.67 1.19 -6.88
C ALA A 159 8.75 1.92 -7.88
N VAL A 160 8.12 1.18 -8.80
CA VAL A 160 7.15 1.71 -9.77
C VAL A 160 5.77 1.21 -9.38
N LEU A 161 5.02 2.07 -8.68
CA LEU A 161 3.79 1.71 -8.01
C LEU A 161 2.56 2.25 -8.74
N GLU A 162 1.73 1.34 -9.25
CA GLU A 162 0.44 1.67 -9.84
C GLU A 162 -0.60 1.88 -8.73
N MET A 163 -1.34 2.99 -8.79
CA MET A 163 -2.39 3.34 -7.84
C MET A 163 -3.73 3.52 -8.56
N GLY A 164 -4.66 2.61 -8.30
CA GLY A 164 -6.02 2.61 -8.81
C GLY A 164 -7.01 2.93 -7.70
N VAL A 165 -7.99 3.79 -7.99
CA VAL A 165 -9.01 4.24 -7.03
C VAL A 165 -10.39 4.20 -7.63
N ASN A 166 -11.37 3.87 -6.80
CA ASN A 166 -12.78 3.77 -7.14
C ASN A 166 -13.64 4.80 -6.37
N HIS A 167 -13.18 5.25 -5.19
CA HIS A 167 -13.93 6.16 -4.31
C HIS A 167 -13.05 7.32 -3.85
N PHE A 168 -13.70 8.40 -3.39
CA PHE A 168 -13.00 9.53 -2.79
C PHE A 168 -12.26 9.13 -1.51
N GLY A 169 -11.04 9.65 -1.37
CA GLY A 169 -10.16 9.45 -0.21
C GLY A 169 -9.23 8.24 -0.33
N GLU A 170 -9.45 7.32 -1.29
CA GLU A 170 -8.56 6.16 -1.49
C GLU A 170 -7.16 6.59 -1.94
N MET A 171 -7.07 7.55 -2.89
CA MET A 171 -5.77 8.01 -3.39
C MET A 171 -4.91 8.60 -2.28
N ARG A 172 -5.51 9.34 -1.35
CA ARG A 172 -4.79 9.90 -0.21
C ARG A 172 -4.17 8.81 0.67
N ARG A 173 -4.90 7.73 0.92
CA ARG A 173 -4.39 6.59 1.69
C ARG A 173 -3.26 5.88 0.97
N LEU A 174 -3.41 5.61 -0.34
CA LEU A 174 -2.37 4.98 -1.15
C LEU A 174 -1.10 5.84 -1.23
N SER A 175 -1.25 7.14 -1.45
CA SER A 175 -0.10 8.06 -1.57
C SER A 175 0.64 8.21 -0.25
N SER A 176 -0.05 8.23 0.89
CA SER A 176 0.58 8.30 2.21
C SER A 176 1.46 7.09 2.51
N VAL A 177 1.11 5.92 1.98
CA VAL A 177 1.92 4.70 2.09
C VAL A 177 3.09 4.72 1.12
N SER A 178 2.86 5.08 -0.14
CA SER A 178 3.90 5.05 -1.18
C SER A 178 4.90 6.21 -1.08
N SER A 179 4.48 7.40 -0.61
CA SER A 179 5.28 8.64 -0.51
C SER A 179 6.12 8.86 -1.78
N PRO A 180 5.50 9.15 -2.94
CA PRO A 180 6.19 9.15 -4.22
C PRO A 180 7.19 10.31 -4.36
N ASP A 181 8.33 10.04 -5.02
CA ASP A 181 9.27 11.05 -5.50
C ASP A 181 8.80 11.63 -6.84
N ILE A 182 8.17 10.79 -7.67
CA ILE A 182 7.65 11.15 -9.00
C ILE A 182 6.20 10.70 -9.10
N CYS A 183 5.30 11.60 -9.48
CA CYS A 183 3.90 11.30 -9.77
C CYS A 183 3.63 11.36 -11.25
N VAL A 184 3.03 10.32 -11.82
CA VAL A 184 2.62 10.26 -13.23
C VAL A 184 1.10 10.12 -13.30
N ILE A 185 0.44 11.05 -13.99
CA ILE A 185 -1.01 10.97 -14.24
C ILE A 185 -1.21 10.84 -15.76
N THR A 186 -1.69 9.67 -16.19
CA THR A 186 -1.76 9.33 -17.61
C THR A 186 -2.90 10.07 -18.33
N ASN A 187 -4.07 10.13 -17.73
CA ASN A 187 -5.23 10.88 -18.23
C ASN A 187 -6.38 10.93 -17.21
N ILE A 188 -7.35 11.81 -17.49
CA ILE A 188 -8.63 11.94 -16.76
C ILE A 188 -9.77 11.62 -17.72
N GLY A 189 -10.13 10.35 -17.80
CA GLY A 189 -11.27 9.86 -18.59
C GLY A 189 -12.55 9.78 -17.76
N ILE A 190 -13.41 8.81 -18.10
CA ILE A 190 -14.74 8.61 -17.49
C ILE A 190 -14.80 7.34 -16.62
N ALA A 191 -13.66 6.70 -16.34
CA ALA A 191 -13.62 5.51 -15.48
C ALA A 191 -14.10 5.85 -14.06
N HIS A 192 -15.01 5.02 -13.52
CA HIS A 192 -15.62 5.19 -12.18
C HIS A 192 -16.45 6.49 -12.03
N LEU A 193 -17.01 7.00 -13.14
CA LEU A 193 -17.82 8.24 -13.13
C LEU A 193 -19.05 8.13 -12.22
N GLU A 194 -19.57 6.92 -12.02
CA GLU A 194 -20.69 6.66 -11.09
C GLU A 194 -20.34 7.04 -9.63
N PHE A 195 -19.09 6.90 -9.21
CA PHE A 195 -18.61 7.26 -7.87
C PHE A 195 -18.11 8.70 -7.79
N PHE A 196 -17.35 9.15 -8.79
CA PHE A 196 -16.73 10.49 -8.79
C PHE A 196 -17.63 11.59 -9.38
N LYS A 197 -18.76 11.21 -9.98
CA LYS A 197 -19.81 12.08 -10.56
C LYS A 197 -19.39 12.87 -11.80
N THR A 198 -18.19 13.45 -11.81
CA THR A 198 -17.67 14.26 -12.93
C THR A 198 -16.20 13.93 -13.22
N ARG A 199 -15.69 14.35 -14.38
CA ARG A 199 -14.25 14.24 -14.69
C ARG A 199 -13.40 15.11 -13.76
N GLU A 200 -13.93 16.25 -13.32
CA GLU A 200 -13.28 17.10 -12.32
C GLU A 200 -13.18 16.38 -10.96
N GLY A 201 -14.19 15.59 -10.58
CA GLY A 201 -14.14 14.73 -9.39
C GLY A 201 -13.08 13.65 -9.51
N ILE A 202 -12.91 13.05 -10.69
CA ILE A 202 -11.83 12.09 -10.97
C ILE A 202 -10.46 12.78 -10.89
N LEU A 203 -10.31 13.98 -11.46
CA LEU A 203 -9.09 14.79 -11.34
C LEU A 203 -8.79 15.11 -9.88
N GLN A 204 -9.79 15.61 -9.13
CA GLN A 204 -9.64 15.92 -7.70
C GLN A 204 -9.12 14.73 -6.91
N GLU A 205 -9.68 13.54 -7.10
CA GLU A 205 -9.25 12.34 -6.38
C GLU A 205 -7.84 11.92 -6.81
N LYS A 206 -7.56 11.79 -8.10
CA LYS A 206 -6.27 11.31 -8.59
C LYS A 206 -5.13 12.27 -8.27
N SER A 207 -5.38 13.58 -8.23
CA SER A 207 -4.39 14.60 -7.85
C SER A 207 -4.02 14.56 -6.36
N GLN A 208 -4.80 13.87 -5.51
CA GLN A 208 -4.41 13.64 -4.10
C GLN A 208 -3.07 12.92 -3.97
N MET A 209 -2.65 12.15 -5.00
CA MET A 209 -1.33 11.50 -5.02
C MET A 209 -0.18 12.49 -4.81
N ILE A 210 -0.35 13.74 -5.23
CA ILE A 210 0.68 14.78 -5.17
C ILE A 210 0.91 15.28 -3.73
N GLN A 211 -0.07 15.14 -2.84
CA GLN A 211 0.00 15.73 -1.50
C GLN A 211 1.03 15.07 -0.57
N ASP A 212 1.35 13.79 -0.81
CA ASP A 212 2.33 13.05 -0.03
C ASP A 212 3.67 12.88 -0.77
N MET A 213 3.87 13.65 -1.85
CA MET A 213 5.15 13.69 -2.55
C MET A 213 6.26 14.22 -1.66
N LYS A 214 7.43 13.67 -1.84
CA LYS A 214 8.65 14.21 -1.23
C LYS A 214 8.98 15.60 -1.80
N ASN A 215 9.49 16.47 -0.97
CA ASN A 215 9.95 17.79 -1.41
C ASN A 215 11.02 17.67 -2.51
N GLY A 216 10.88 18.47 -3.57
CA GLY A 216 11.74 18.41 -4.74
C GLY A 216 11.41 17.29 -5.72
N GLY A 217 10.28 16.60 -5.55
CA GLY A 217 9.77 15.61 -6.49
C GLY A 217 9.28 16.22 -7.80
N SER A 218 8.88 15.38 -8.74
CA SER A 218 8.40 15.79 -10.07
C SER A 218 7.02 15.25 -10.39
N ILE A 219 6.20 16.06 -11.06
CA ILE A 219 4.90 15.64 -11.57
C ILE A 219 4.96 15.58 -13.09
N ILE A 220 4.58 14.43 -13.64
CA ILE A 220 4.50 14.19 -15.10
C ILE A 220 3.04 14.05 -15.47
N LEU A 221 2.56 14.97 -16.28
CA LEU A 221 1.17 15.03 -16.74
C LEU A 221 1.10 14.85 -18.24
N ASN A 222 0.04 14.23 -18.72
CA ASN A 222 -0.27 14.18 -20.15
C ASN A 222 -0.77 15.56 -20.62
N GLY A 223 0.04 16.25 -21.42
CA GLY A 223 -0.27 17.57 -21.96
C GLY A 223 -1.40 17.59 -23.01
N ASP A 224 -1.81 16.44 -23.53
CA ASP A 224 -2.95 16.32 -24.46
C ASP A 224 -4.29 16.12 -23.71
N ASP A 225 -4.27 15.94 -22.38
CA ASP A 225 -5.49 15.84 -21.58
C ASP A 225 -5.99 17.24 -21.20
N ASP A 226 -7.24 17.54 -21.56
CA ASP A 226 -7.86 18.86 -21.44
C ASP A 226 -8.04 19.35 -19.98
N LEU A 227 -7.98 18.45 -18.99
CA LEU A 227 -8.03 18.77 -17.58
C LEU A 227 -6.62 18.84 -16.96
N LEU A 228 -5.75 17.89 -17.28
CA LEU A 228 -4.40 17.86 -16.73
C LEU A 228 -3.56 19.08 -17.18
N CYS A 229 -3.70 19.52 -18.45
CA CYS A 229 -2.98 20.69 -18.96
C CYS A 229 -3.36 22.01 -18.28
N LYS A 230 -4.48 22.04 -17.55
CA LYS A 230 -4.96 23.21 -16.78
C LYS A 230 -4.58 23.18 -15.30
N MET A 231 -3.93 22.11 -14.84
CA MET A 231 -3.48 22.05 -13.45
C MET A 231 -2.47 23.14 -13.14
N SER A 232 -2.69 23.85 -12.04
CA SER A 232 -1.75 24.86 -11.58
C SER A 232 -0.45 24.19 -11.06
N PRO A 233 0.72 24.85 -11.25
CA PRO A 233 1.97 24.37 -10.67
C PRO A 233 1.84 24.17 -9.15
N VAL A 234 2.40 23.08 -8.64
CA VAL A 234 2.41 22.77 -7.22
C VAL A 234 3.71 23.32 -6.60
N LYS A 235 3.59 24.10 -5.53
CA LYS A 235 4.76 24.73 -4.88
C LYS A 235 5.72 23.66 -4.36
N GLY A 236 7.00 23.78 -4.74
CA GLY A 236 8.07 22.86 -4.30
C GLY A 236 8.16 21.57 -5.11
N VAL A 237 7.47 21.50 -6.24
CA VAL A 237 7.48 20.35 -7.17
C VAL A 237 7.79 20.87 -8.59
N ALA A 238 8.57 20.10 -9.35
CA ALA A 238 8.91 20.38 -10.73
C ALA A 238 7.95 19.70 -11.72
#